data_87362327e3985531704ce92b69f1f679
#
_entry.id   87362327e3985531704ce92b69f1f679
#
_cell.length_a   1.000
_cell.length_b   1.000
_cell.length_c   1.000
_cell.angle_alpha   90.00
_cell.angle_beta   90.00
_cell.angle_gamma   90.00
#
_symmetry.space_group_name_H-M   'P 1'
#
loop_
_entity.id
_entity.type
_entity.pdbx_description
1 polymer ?
#
loop_
_entity_poly.entity_id
_entity_poly.type
_entity_poly.pdbx_seq_one_letter_code
_entity_poly.pdbx_strand_id
1 'polypeptide(L)'
;MTDSEEEEIINEDESDMGPAALKKLREKLQKAVEEKQDYLDKWQRLQADFANFKRQEALIHVDREARIKSDLIESLIPALDTFELALKHEKNPGFEMVYKQLLDSLKRLGVEKFGAAGDTFNPHKYEALREVIATEETHDNTVESVERSGYEVEGKVIRPAQVSVFTKSH
;
A
#
# COMPACT_ATOMS: atom_id res chain seq x y z
N MET A 1 -5.34 10.33 -44.78
CA MET A 1 -5.30 11.69 -45.37
C MET A 1 -3.92 12.26 -45.16
N THR A 2 -2.86 11.57 -45.58
CA THR A 2 -1.46 12.00 -45.38
C THR A 2 -0.55 11.61 -46.56
N ASP A 3 -1.02 10.80 -47.53
CA ASP A 3 -0.24 10.37 -48.69
C ASP A 3 -0.26 11.36 -49.89
N SER A 4 -1.23 12.27 -49.92
CA SER A 4 -1.39 13.21 -51.05
C SER A 4 -0.57 14.50 -50.93
N GLU A 5 -0.10 14.83 -49.72
CA GLU A 5 0.71 16.05 -49.50
C GLU A 5 2.23 15.76 -49.67
N GLU A 6 2.67 14.52 -49.53
CA GLU A 6 4.07 14.12 -49.73
C GLU A 6 4.43 13.95 -51.20
N GLU A 7 3.47 13.56 -52.04
CA GLU A 7 3.71 13.40 -53.49
C GLU A 7 3.80 14.74 -54.26
N GLU A 8 3.22 15.84 -53.73
CA GLU A 8 3.27 17.17 -54.38
C GLU A 8 4.64 17.86 -54.24
N ILE A 9 5.50 17.40 -53.34
CA ILE A 9 6.81 18.00 -53.07
C ILE A 9 7.94 17.43 -53.97
N ILE A 10 7.71 16.32 -54.67
CA ILE A 10 8.73 15.60 -55.40
C ILE A 10 8.80 15.99 -56.89
N ASN A 11 7.81 16.74 -57.41
CA ASN A 11 7.67 17.04 -58.83
C ASN A 11 7.91 18.52 -59.23
N GLU A 12 8.55 19.33 -58.42
CA GLU A 12 9.02 20.64 -58.90
C GLU A 12 10.43 20.49 -59.48
N ASP A 13 10.49 20.60 -60.82
CA ASP A 13 11.72 20.55 -61.65
C ASP A 13 12.86 21.36 -61.00
N GLU A 14 13.96 20.71 -60.72
CA GLU A 14 15.21 21.28 -60.17
C GLU A 14 15.84 22.37 -61.05
N SER A 15 15.33 22.59 -62.26
CA SER A 15 15.96 23.47 -63.24
C SER A 15 15.60 24.95 -63.19
N ASP A 16 14.64 25.41 -62.36
CA ASP A 16 14.18 26.78 -62.35
C ASP A 16 14.01 27.40 -60.96
N MET A 17 14.84 26.99 -60.01
CA MET A 17 14.80 27.58 -58.68
C MET A 17 15.53 28.92 -58.61
N GLY A 18 14.81 29.99 -58.90
CA GLY A 18 15.31 31.35 -58.66
C GLY A 18 15.63 31.61 -57.17
N PRO A 19 16.45 32.63 -56.83
CA PRO A 19 16.89 32.92 -55.46
C PRO A 19 15.74 33.10 -54.46
N ALA A 20 14.55 33.48 -54.94
CA ALA A 20 13.34 33.66 -54.12
C ALA A 20 12.71 32.32 -53.72
N ALA A 21 12.73 31.30 -54.59
CA ALA A 21 12.22 29.97 -54.30
C ALA A 21 13.10 29.24 -53.29
N LEU A 22 14.43 29.36 -53.43
CA LEU A 22 15.41 28.83 -52.47
C LEU A 22 15.24 29.46 -51.08
N LYS A 23 14.93 30.75 -51.01
CA LYS A 23 14.64 31.42 -49.70
C LYS A 23 13.37 30.86 -49.05
N LYS A 24 12.29 30.71 -49.80
CA LYS A 24 11.02 30.12 -49.29
C LYS A 24 11.21 28.67 -48.82
N LEU A 25 12.00 27.88 -49.55
CA LEU A 25 12.28 26.50 -49.17
C LEU A 25 13.10 26.42 -47.87
N ARG A 26 14.10 27.29 -47.71
CA ARG A 26 14.86 27.39 -46.45
C ARG A 26 14.00 27.80 -45.29
N GLU A 27 13.08 28.76 -45.47
CA GLU A 27 12.12 29.16 -44.42
C GLU A 27 11.17 28.06 -44.04
N LYS A 28 10.64 27.26 -45.01
CA LYS A 28 9.85 26.06 -44.76
C LYS A 28 10.62 25.00 -44.00
N LEU A 29 11.85 24.71 -44.43
CA LEU A 29 12.74 23.74 -43.80
C LEU A 29 13.02 24.15 -42.34
N GLN A 30 13.33 25.43 -42.11
CA GLN A 30 13.62 25.91 -40.78
C GLN A 30 12.39 25.73 -39.85
N LYS A 31 11.20 26.10 -40.33
CA LYS A 31 9.95 25.91 -39.58
C LYS A 31 9.70 24.42 -39.28
N ALA A 32 9.89 23.53 -40.27
CA ALA A 32 9.70 22.12 -40.08
C ALA A 32 10.71 21.53 -39.05
N VAL A 33 11.93 22.03 -39.04
CA VAL A 33 12.96 21.64 -38.05
C VAL A 33 12.59 22.12 -36.65
N GLU A 34 12.12 23.36 -36.53
CA GLU A 34 11.66 23.95 -35.27
C GLU A 34 10.44 23.17 -34.72
N GLU A 35 9.45 22.90 -35.57
CA GLU A 35 8.27 22.09 -35.21
C GLU A 35 8.64 20.68 -34.79
N LYS A 36 9.56 20.04 -35.54
CA LYS A 36 10.08 18.70 -35.19
C LYS A 36 10.74 18.71 -33.81
N GLN A 37 11.55 19.74 -33.50
CA GLN A 37 12.22 19.84 -32.21
C GLN A 37 11.19 20.03 -31.10
N ASP A 38 10.19 20.91 -31.29
CA ASP A 38 9.11 21.13 -30.32
C ASP A 38 8.28 19.85 -30.07
N TYR A 39 8.00 19.05 -31.13
CA TYR A 39 7.34 17.76 -30.99
C TYR A 39 8.21 16.75 -30.24
N LEU A 40 9.52 16.71 -30.49
CA LEU A 40 10.44 15.83 -29.76
C LEU A 40 10.51 16.19 -28.27
N ASP A 41 10.60 17.47 -27.95
CA ASP A 41 10.65 17.94 -26.58
C ASP A 41 9.34 17.62 -25.83
N LYS A 42 8.19 17.86 -26.48
CA LYS A 42 6.86 17.49 -25.95
C LYS A 42 6.74 15.99 -25.76
N TRP A 43 7.23 15.18 -26.72
CA TRP A 43 7.18 13.71 -26.62
C TRP A 43 8.05 13.21 -25.47
N GLN A 44 9.28 13.72 -25.31
CA GLN A 44 10.17 13.36 -24.22
C GLN A 44 9.54 13.70 -22.85
N ARG A 45 8.94 14.88 -22.75
CA ARG A 45 8.24 15.30 -21.54
C ARG A 45 7.05 14.39 -21.23
N LEU A 46 6.23 14.10 -22.23
CA LEU A 46 5.10 13.19 -22.07
C LEU A 46 5.54 11.78 -21.64
N GLN A 47 6.64 11.29 -22.20
CA GLN A 47 7.21 10.00 -21.81
C GLN A 47 7.67 9.99 -20.35
N ALA A 48 8.31 11.06 -19.90
CA ALA A 48 8.72 11.21 -18.50
C ALA A 48 7.51 11.29 -17.56
N ASP A 49 6.50 12.07 -17.92
CA ASP A 49 5.26 12.21 -17.16
C ASP A 49 4.51 10.88 -17.07
N PHE A 50 4.45 10.13 -18.17
CA PHE A 50 3.83 8.80 -18.20
C PHE A 50 4.58 7.78 -17.32
N ALA A 51 5.92 7.82 -17.33
CA ALA A 51 6.72 6.97 -16.47
C ALA A 51 6.49 7.28 -14.97
N ASN A 52 6.39 8.56 -14.63
CA ASN A 52 6.07 9.01 -13.27
C ASN A 52 4.65 8.60 -12.87
N PHE A 53 3.67 8.80 -13.77
CA PHE A 53 2.29 8.37 -13.55
C PHE A 53 2.20 6.87 -13.27
N LYS A 54 2.84 6.02 -14.09
CA LYS A 54 2.89 4.57 -13.86
C LYS A 54 3.47 4.19 -12.49
N ARG A 55 4.51 4.90 -12.06
CA ARG A 55 5.12 4.65 -10.74
C ARG A 55 4.17 5.02 -9.61
N GLN A 56 3.50 6.17 -9.73
CA GLN A 56 2.52 6.60 -8.74
C GLN A 56 1.32 5.66 -8.67
N GLU A 57 0.78 5.24 -9.81
CA GLU A 57 -0.31 4.27 -9.87
C GLU A 57 0.06 2.95 -9.20
N ALA A 58 1.27 2.44 -9.44
CA ALA A 58 1.73 1.22 -8.78
C ALA A 58 1.76 1.34 -7.25
N LEU A 59 2.22 2.48 -6.72
CA LEU A 59 2.21 2.75 -5.27
C LEU A 59 0.79 2.84 -4.71
N ILE A 60 -0.11 3.55 -5.41
CA ILE A 60 -1.52 3.68 -5.02
C ILE A 60 -2.22 2.31 -4.99
N HIS A 61 -1.91 1.42 -5.93
CA HIS A 61 -2.47 0.06 -5.95
C HIS A 61 -2.05 -0.74 -4.72
N VAL A 62 -0.76 -0.72 -4.36
CA VAL A 62 -0.25 -1.41 -3.16
C VAL A 62 -0.91 -0.88 -1.90
N ASP A 63 -0.98 0.45 -1.75
CA ASP A 63 -1.63 1.08 -0.58
C ASP A 63 -3.12 0.74 -0.50
N ARG A 64 -3.81 0.71 -1.64
CA ARG A 64 -5.23 0.36 -1.70
C ARG A 64 -5.47 -1.09 -1.27
N GLU A 65 -4.67 -2.04 -1.75
CA GLU A 65 -4.78 -3.45 -1.35
C GLU A 65 -4.55 -3.63 0.15
N ALA A 66 -3.50 -2.99 0.70
CA ALA A 66 -3.22 -3.03 2.12
C ALA A 66 -4.37 -2.44 2.96
N ARG A 67 -4.98 -1.34 2.48
CA ARG A 67 -6.12 -0.71 3.14
C ARG A 67 -7.35 -1.61 3.12
N ILE A 68 -7.71 -2.18 1.95
CA ILE A 68 -8.86 -3.09 1.81
C ILE A 68 -8.70 -4.30 2.74
N LYS A 69 -7.50 -4.89 2.81
CA LYS A 69 -7.21 -5.99 3.75
C LYS A 69 -7.44 -5.54 5.19
N SER A 70 -6.92 -4.37 5.58
CA SER A 70 -7.06 -3.82 6.93
C SER A 70 -8.54 -3.62 7.30
N ASP A 71 -9.30 -2.96 6.44
CA ASP A 71 -10.72 -2.65 6.67
C ASP A 71 -11.56 -3.93 6.79
N LEU A 72 -11.26 -4.93 5.96
CA LEU A 72 -11.92 -6.25 6.04
C LEU A 72 -11.64 -6.92 7.38
N ILE A 73 -10.37 -6.95 7.81
CA ILE A 73 -10.00 -7.57 9.08
C ILE A 73 -10.61 -6.81 10.26
N GLU A 74 -10.58 -5.48 10.24
CA GLU A 74 -11.21 -4.65 11.26
C GLU A 74 -12.71 -4.98 11.42
N SER A 75 -13.41 -5.21 10.31
CA SER A 75 -14.82 -5.61 10.33
C SER A 75 -15.07 -7.02 10.90
N LEU A 76 -14.07 -7.92 10.83
CA LEU A 76 -14.16 -9.29 11.36
C LEU A 76 -13.78 -9.39 12.85
N ILE A 77 -13.01 -8.43 13.37
CA ILE A 77 -12.52 -8.44 14.76
C ILE A 77 -13.65 -8.65 15.79
N PRO A 78 -14.84 -8.01 15.70
CA PRO A 78 -15.91 -8.25 16.68
C PRO A 78 -16.39 -9.70 16.70
N ALA A 79 -16.40 -10.37 15.55
CA ALA A 79 -16.76 -11.78 15.47
C ALA A 79 -15.68 -12.66 16.12
N LEU A 80 -14.40 -12.35 15.87
CA LEU A 80 -13.28 -13.06 16.52
C LEU A 80 -13.31 -12.90 18.04
N ASP A 81 -13.57 -11.70 18.55
CA ASP A 81 -13.73 -11.44 19.98
C ASP A 81 -14.86 -12.27 20.58
N THR A 82 -15.99 -12.37 19.85
CA THR A 82 -17.14 -13.18 20.31
C THR A 82 -16.79 -14.66 20.38
N PHE A 83 -16.05 -15.18 19.40
CA PHE A 83 -15.52 -16.55 19.44
C PHE A 83 -14.61 -16.78 20.63
N GLU A 84 -13.68 -15.85 20.91
CA GLU A 84 -12.78 -15.94 22.07
C GLU A 84 -13.55 -15.95 23.39
N LEU A 85 -14.55 -15.06 23.49
CA LEU A 85 -15.40 -14.98 24.66
C LEU A 85 -16.20 -16.29 24.88
N ALA A 86 -16.77 -16.85 23.81
CA ALA A 86 -17.49 -18.12 23.87
C ALA A 86 -16.57 -19.26 24.34
N LEU A 87 -15.33 -19.32 23.84
CA LEU A 87 -14.35 -20.34 24.23
C LEU A 87 -13.85 -20.17 25.68
N LYS A 88 -13.83 -18.94 26.21
CA LYS A 88 -13.53 -18.68 27.63
C LYS A 88 -14.64 -19.20 28.54
N HIS A 89 -15.92 -19.11 28.11
CA HIS A 89 -17.07 -19.51 28.90
C HIS A 89 -17.36 -21.02 28.82
N GLU A 90 -17.25 -21.59 27.64
CA GLU A 90 -17.54 -23.02 27.40
C GLU A 90 -16.45 -23.67 26.55
N LYS A 91 -15.77 -24.66 27.14
CA LYS A 91 -14.76 -25.44 26.41
C LYS A 91 -15.45 -26.43 25.49
N ASN A 92 -15.67 -26.04 24.25
CA ASN A 92 -16.21 -26.90 23.20
C ASN A 92 -15.10 -27.22 22.17
N PRO A 93 -14.63 -28.50 22.09
CA PRO A 93 -13.54 -28.88 21.16
C PRO A 93 -13.87 -28.59 19.70
N GLY A 94 -15.16 -28.63 19.31
CA GLY A 94 -15.57 -28.29 17.96
C GLY A 94 -15.38 -26.81 17.65
N PHE A 95 -15.74 -25.94 18.59
CA PHE A 95 -15.54 -24.50 18.43
C PHE A 95 -14.05 -24.13 18.44
N GLU A 96 -13.25 -24.77 19.28
CA GLU A 96 -11.79 -24.56 19.27
C GLU A 96 -11.18 -24.91 17.92
N MET A 97 -11.58 -26.03 17.32
CA MET A 97 -11.10 -26.45 16.01
C MET A 97 -11.46 -25.44 14.91
N VAL A 98 -12.72 -24.99 14.89
CA VAL A 98 -13.21 -24.00 13.91
C VAL A 98 -12.47 -22.67 14.07
N TYR A 99 -12.32 -22.21 15.31
CA TYR A 99 -11.61 -20.95 15.59
C TYR A 99 -10.14 -21.03 15.19
N LYS A 100 -9.46 -22.12 15.50
CA LYS A 100 -8.08 -22.36 15.08
C LYS A 100 -7.94 -22.35 13.55
N GLN A 101 -8.84 -23.07 12.85
CA GLN A 101 -8.84 -23.10 11.39
C GLN A 101 -9.09 -21.69 10.79
N LEU A 102 -9.94 -20.89 11.42
CA LEU A 102 -10.17 -19.51 11.01
C LEU A 102 -8.90 -18.68 11.17
N LEU A 103 -8.22 -18.74 12.33
CA LEU A 103 -6.95 -18.05 12.55
C LEU A 103 -5.86 -18.51 11.57
N ASP A 104 -5.75 -19.80 11.29
CA ASP A 104 -4.81 -20.34 10.30
C ASP A 104 -5.11 -19.83 8.89
N SER A 105 -6.38 -19.59 8.57
CA SER A 105 -6.79 -19.01 7.29
C SER A 105 -6.44 -17.52 7.21
N LEU A 106 -6.65 -16.79 8.29
CA LEU A 106 -6.27 -15.38 8.42
C LEU A 106 -4.75 -15.19 8.34
N LYS A 107 -3.99 -16.09 8.96
CA LYS A 107 -2.52 -16.09 8.91
C LYS A 107 -2.00 -16.23 7.48
N ARG A 108 -2.65 -17.04 6.64
CA ARG A 108 -2.32 -17.14 5.20
C ARG A 108 -2.56 -15.86 4.42
N LEU A 109 -3.43 -14.98 4.91
CA LEU A 109 -3.68 -13.65 4.36
C LEU A 109 -2.75 -12.56 4.93
N GLY A 110 -1.77 -12.97 5.78
CA GLY A 110 -0.83 -12.05 6.42
C GLY A 110 -1.37 -11.40 7.69
N VAL A 111 -2.48 -11.92 8.24
CA VAL A 111 -3.06 -11.45 9.51
C VAL A 111 -2.47 -12.24 10.66
N GLU A 112 -1.90 -11.56 11.64
CA GLU A 112 -1.36 -12.19 12.84
C GLU A 112 -2.11 -11.69 14.08
N LYS A 113 -2.50 -12.65 14.91
CA LYS A 113 -3.02 -12.39 16.25
C LYS A 113 -1.85 -12.33 17.22
N PHE A 114 -1.85 -11.35 18.11
CA PHE A 114 -0.83 -11.22 19.15
C PHE A 114 -1.45 -10.84 20.49
N GLY A 115 -0.62 -10.89 21.52
CA GLY A 115 -0.99 -10.65 22.91
C GLY A 115 -1.12 -11.97 23.67
N ALA A 116 -0.11 -12.24 24.48
CA ALA A 116 -0.11 -13.36 25.42
C ALA A 116 0.35 -12.88 26.80
N ALA A 117 -0.08 -13.57 27.85
CA ALA A 117 0.47 -13.35 29.18
C ALA A 117 1.98 -13.69 29.18
N GLY A 118 2.78 -12.82 29.78
CA GLY A 118 4.24 -12.90 29.78
C GLY A 118 4.93 -12.16 28.62
N ASP A 119 4.20 -11.65 27.64
CA ASP A 119 4.78 -10.80 26.59
C ASP A 119 5.37 -9.52 27.20
N THR A 120 6.45 -9.01 26.60
CA THR A 120 6.97 -7.69 26.94
C THR A 120 6.02 -6.61 26.46
N PHE A 121 5.62 -5.71 27.33
CA PHE A 121 4.75 -4.58 26.98
C PHE A 121 5.44 -3.62 26.00
N ASN A 122 4.80 -3.37 24.88
CA ASN A 122 5.24 -2.41 23.88
C ASN A 122 4.08 -1.46 23.55
N PRO A 123 4.19 -0.16 23.83
CA PRO A 123 3.10 0.80 23.61
C PRO A 123 2.60 0.89 22.16
N HIS A 124 3.39 0.44 21.17
CA HIS A 124 2.97 0.40 19.77
C HIS A 124 2.04 -0.76 19.42
N LYS A 125 2.05 -1.82 20.24
CA LYS A 125 1.25 -3.04 20.03
C LYS A 125 0.22 -3.27 21.12
N TYR A 126 0.42 -2.74 22.32
CA TYR A 126 -0.40 -3.00 23.49
C TYR A 126 -0.99 -1.73 24.06
N GLU A 127 -2.23 -1.83 24.52
CA GLU A 127 -2.95 -0.81 25.29
C GLU A 127 -3.15 -1.33 26.72
N ALA A 128 -2.51 -0.68 27.69
CA ALA A 128 -2.66 -1.05 29.09
C ALA A 128 -3.99 -0.51 29.62
N LEU A 129 -4.90 -1.40 30.00
CA LEU A 129 -6.17 -1.04 30.67
C LEU A 129 -6.03 -1.00 32.18
N ARG A 130 -5.14 -1.81 32.73
CA ARG A 130 -4.87 -1.91 34.16
C ARG A 130 -3.38 -2.09 34.42
N GLU A 131 -2.95 -1.50 35.53
CA GLU A 131 -1.65 -1.75 36.14
C GLU A 131 -1.81 -2.63 37.36
N VAL A 132 -1.02 -3.68 37.43
CA VAL A 132 -0.98 -4.63 38.56
C VAL A 132 0.41 -4.54 39.17
N ILE A 133 0.49 -4.38 40.47
CA ILE A 133 1.76 -4.30 41.17
C ILE A 133 2.47 -5.66 41.08
N ALA A 134 3.65 -5.70 40.49
CA ALA A 134 4.47 -6.88 40.44
C ALA A 134 5.00 -7.23 41.85
N THR A 135 4.81 -8.46 42.26
CA THR A 135 5.38 -8.98 43.52
C THR A 135 6.83 -9.44 43.34
N GLU A 136 7.27 -9.66 42.11
CA GLU A 136 8.61 -10.07 41.75
C GLU A 136 9.18 -9.10 40.69
N GLU A 137 10.48 -8.77 40.81
CA GLU A 137 11.16 -7.87 39.86
C GLU A 137 11.20 -8.40 38.42
N THR A 138 11.06 -9.71 38.26
CA THR A 138 11.13 -10.40 36.97
C THR A 138 9.93 -10.13 36.04
N HIS A 139 8.82 -9.59 36.60
CA HIS A 139 7.59 -9.37 35.85
C HIS A 139 7.33 -7.90 35.47
N ASP A 140 8.27 -6.99 35.81
CA ASP A 140 8.12 -5.59 35.47
C ASP A 140 7.99 -5.37 33.96
N ASN A 141 7.04 -4.53 33.57
CA ASN A 141 6.77 -4.18 32.17
C ASN A 141 6.41 -5.41 31.29
N THR A 142 5.75 -6.40 31.87
CA THR A 142 5.22 -7.56 31.15
C THR A 142 3.70 -7.63 31.24
N VAL A 143 3.08 -8.29 30.25
CA VAL A 143 1.65 -8.49 30.19
C VAL A 143 1.24 -9.53 31.24
N GLU A 144 0.39 -9.13 32.18
CA GLU A 144 -0.21 -10.02 33.17
C GLU A 144 -1.32 -10.88 32.55
N SER A 145 -2.28 -10.20 31.92
CA SER A 145 -3.41 -10.85 31.29
C SER A 145 -3.86 -10.10 30.04
N VAL A 146 -4.53 -10.82 29.13
CA VAL A 146 -5.05 -10.27 27.88
C VAL A 146 -6.57 -10.23 27.96
N GLU A 147 -7.12 -9.01 27.97
CA GLU A 147 -8.55 -8.77 27.93
C GLU A 147 -9.11 -8.91 26.52
N ARG A 148 -8.40 -8.35 25.55
CA ARG A 148 -8.70 -8.47 24.12
C ARG A 148 -7.43 -8.66 23.32
N SER A 149 -7.45 -9.61 22.42
CA SER A 149 -6.32 -9.91 21.55
C SER A 149 -6.04 -8.79 20.54
N GLY A 150 -4.78 -8.54 20.24
CA GLY A 150 -4.36 -7.63 19.19
C GLY A 150 -4.31 -8.34 17.82
N TYR A 151 -4.42 -7.54 16.77
CA TYR A 151 -4.32 -8.02 15.38
C TYR A 151 -3.45 -7.10 14.56
N GLU A 152 -2.58 -7.68 13.75
CA GLU A 152 -1.75 -6.96 12.78
C GLU A 152 -1.86 -7.61 11.39
N VAL A 153 -1.67 -6.79 10.35
CA VAL A 153 -1.65 -7.24 8.95
C VAL A 153 -0.33 -6.80 8.34
N GLU A 154 0.47 -7.77 7.90
CA GLU A 154 1.79 -7.50 7.30
C GLU A 154 2.67 -6.56 8.15
N GLY A 155 2.60 -6.72 9.49
CA GLY A 155 3.36 -5.92 10.46
C GLY A 155 2.74 -4.57 10.83
N LYS A 156 1.61 -4.19 10.23
CA LYS A 156 0.84 -3.00 10.60
C LYS A 156 -0.23 -3.38 11.63
N VAL A 157 -0.17 -2.77 12.81
CA VAL A 157 -1.18 -2.98 13.86
C VAL A 157 -2.51 -2.40 13.41
N ILE A 158 -3.54 -3.25 13.35
CA ILE A 158 -4.93 -2.88 13.08
C ILE A 158 -5.67 -2.56 14.38
N ARG A 159 -5.46 -3.40 15.38
CA ARG A 159 -5.97 -3.19 16.73
C ARG A 159 -4.91 -3.58 17.76
N PRO A 160 -4.54 -2.70 18.70
CA PRO A 160 -3.67 -3.07 19.81
C PRO A 160 -4.32 -4.12 20.70
N ALA A 161 -3.50 -4.96 21.34
CA ALA A 161 -3.99 -5.86 22.35
C ALA A 161 -4.30 -5.08 23.64
N GLN A 162 -5.49 -5.27 24.21
CA GLN A 162 -5.87 -4.68 25.48
C GLN A 162 -5.46 -5.60 26.61
N VAL A 163 -4.61 -5.10 27.50
CA VAL A 163 -3.91 -5.94 28.49
C VAL A 163 -3.88 -5.31 29.87
N SER A 164 -3.74 -6.15 30.88
CA SER A 164 -3.24 -5.75 32.21
C SER A 164 -1.73 -5.92 32.24
N VAL A 165 -1.00 -4.98 32.82
CA VAL A 165 0.49 -4.94 32.82
C VAL A 165 1.02 -4.95 34.23
N PHE A 166 2.06 -5.72 34.47
CA PHE A 166 2.80 -5.67 35.73
C PHE A 166 3.70 -4.41 35.75
N THR A 167 3.56 -3.63 36.82
CA THR A 167 4.41 -2.46 37.10
C THR A 167 5.06 -2.59 38.46
N LYS A 168 6.27 -2.04 38.62
CA LYS A 168 6.91 -1.97 39.93
C LYS A 168 6.14 -1.03 40.86
N SER A 169 6.00 -1.45 42.11
CA SER A 169 5.58 -0.51 43.17
C SER A 169 6.69 0.54 43.35
N HIS A 170 6.32 1.77 43.13
CA HIS A 170 7.17 2.92 43.50
C HIS A 170 7.08 3.18 45.01
#